data_5030144a853c1e9a0a420e9668c19be5
#
_entry.id   5030144a853c1e9a0a420e9668c19be5
#
_cell.length_a   1.000
_cell.length_b   1.000
_cell.length_c   1.000
_cell.angle_alpha   90.00
_cell.angle_beta   90.00
_cell.angle_gamma   90.00
#
_symmetry.space_group_name_H-M   'P 1'
#
loop_
_entity.id
_entity.type
_entity.pdbx_description
1 polymer ?
#
loop_
_entity_poly.entity_id
_entity_poly.type
_entity_poly.pdbx_seq_one_letter_code
_entity_poly.pdbx_strand_id
1 'polypeptide(L)'
;MDWAMQDEGFKIQLFRFVDTFPTLVTPEQVHEHLIDYLAQPEVTLPSGLGLGLKAGGIAQSTMTKTVTSQITKMAKRFIAGTDALSALPELESIWNEGVAFSVDLLGEACVSDFEAAEYRQ
;
A
#
# COMPACT_ATOMS: atom_id res chain seq x y z
N MET A 1 -12.60 -1.35 7.09
CA MET A 1 -11.44 -0.51 7.48
C MET A 1 -11.69 0.31 8.75
N ASP A 2 -12.94 0.47 9.18
CA ASP A 2 -13.26 1.29 10.37
C ASP A 2 -12.60 0.80 11.66
N TRP A 3 -12.42 -0.49 11.82
CA TRP A 3 -11.75 -1.08 12.97
C TRP A 3 -10.25 -0.70 13.08
N ALA A 4 -9.55 -0.58 11.96
CA ALA A 4 -8.13 -0.20 11.93
C ALA A 4 -7.90 1.27 12.32
N MET A 5 -8.95 2.09 12.27
CA MET A 5 -8.90 3.51 12.61
C MET A 5 -9.31 3.80 14.05
N GLN A 6 -9.75 2.79 14.81
CA GLN A 6 -10.20 2.94 16.19
C GLN A 6 -9.05 2.89 17.20
N ASP A 7 -7.99 2.14 16.90
CA ASP A 7 -6.77 2.08 17.73
C ASP A 7 -5.69 2.98 17.11
N GLU A 8 -5.31 4.02 17.83
CA GLU A 8 -4.37 5.02 17.31
C GLU A 8 -2.95 4.46 17.16
N GLY A 9 -2.52 3.59 18.08
CA GLY A 9 -1.24 2.90 18.00
C GLY A 9 -1.17 2.00 16.76
N PHE A 10 -2.19 1.19 16.54
CA PHE A 10 -2.29 0.34 15.35
C PHE A 10 -2.28 1.16 14.06
N LYS A 11 -3.08 2.24 14.00
CA LYS A 11 -3.15 3.13 12.83
C LYS A 11 -1.80 3.72 12.47
N ILE A 12 -1.06 4.26 13.45
CA ILE A 12 0.26 4.85 13.22
C ILE A 12 1.23 3.82 12.67
N GLN A 13 1.30 2.64 13.29
CA GLN A 13 2.23 1.60 12.86
C GLN A 13 1.86 1.01 11.50
N LEU A 14 0.55 0.92 11.20
CA LEU A 14 0.09 0.51 9.88
C LEU A 14 0.51 1.52 8.78
N PHE A 15 0.40 2.82 9.02
CA PHE A 15 0.85 3.82 8.06
C PHE A 15 2.36 3.78 7.86
N ARG A 16 3.14 3.63 8.93
CA ARG A 16 4.61 3.44 8.83
C ARG A 16 4.96 2.20 8.01
N PHE A 17 4.25 1.10 8.23
CA PHE A 17 4.44 -0.11 7.44
C PHE A 17 4.12 0.11 5.96
N VAL A 18 2.99 0.76 5.63
CA VAL A 18 2.60 1.05 4.25
C VAL A 18 3.61 1.98 3.56
N ASP A 19 4.18 2.94 4.27
CA ASP A 19 5.22 3.84 3.76
C ASP A 19 6.53 3.09 3.43
N THR A 20 6.89 2.12 4.26
CA THR A 20 8.09 1.28 4.05
C THR A 20 7.85 0.17 3.01
N PHE A 21 6.60 -0.28 2.86
CA PHE A 21 6.23 -1.46 2.07
C PHE A 21 6.78 -1.46 0.62
N PRO A 22 6.83 -0.35 -0.14
CA PRO A 22 7.37 -0.34 -1.50
C PRO A 22 8.85 -0.74 -1.59
N THR A 23 9.60 -0.63 -0.50
CA THR A 23 11.02 -1.00 -0.44
C THR A 23 11.26 -2.48 -0.12
N LEU A 24 10.21 -3.20 0.30
CA LEU A 24 10.29 -4.60 0.71
C LEU A 24 10.13 -5.52 -0.50
N VAL A 25 11.20 -6.22 -0.84
CA VAL A 25 11.30 -7.01 -2.07
C VAL A 25 10.93 -8.49 -1.86
N THR A 26 11.16 -9.03 -0.65
CA THR A 26 10.92 -10.45 -0.37
C THR A 26 9.80 -10.67 0.64
N PRO A 27 9.11 -11.83 0.59
CA PRO A 27 8.10 -12.17 1.58
C PRO A 27 8.62 -12.16 3.02
N GLU A 28 9.88 -12.52 3.22
CA GLU A 28 10.54 -12.53 4.53
C GLU A 28 10.68 -11.12 5.06
N GLN A 29 11.16 -10.17 4.24
CA GLN A 29 11.26 -8.75 4.61
C GLN A 29 9.88 -8.18 4.98
N VAL A 30 8.85 -8.47 4.18
CA VAL A 30 7.48 -8.02 4.49
C VAL A 30 7.01 -8.56 5.83
N HIS A 31 7.28 -9.83 6.13
CA HIS A 31 6.88 -10.45 7.39
C HIS A 31 7.64 -9.88 8.59
N GLU A 32 8.95 -9.72 8.49
CA GLU A 32 9.78 -9.13 9.54
C GLU A 32 9.31 -7.72 9.88
N HIS A 33 9.09 -6.87 8.88
CA HIS A 33 8.59 -5.51 9.10
C HIS A 33 7.16 -5.48 9.64
N LEU A 34 6.30 -6.42 9.24
CA LEU A 34 4.98 -6.56 9.87
C LEU A 34 5.09 -6.85 11.38
N ILE A 35 5.99 -7.72 11.77
CA ILE A 35 6.24 -7.99 13.20
C ILE A 35 6.79 -6.74 13.87
N ASP A 36 7.81 -6.10 13.30
CA ASP A 36 8.47 -4.93 13.88
C ASP A 36 7.51 -3.76 14.13
N TYR A 37 6.58 -3.52 13.22
CA TYR A 37 5.62 -2.42 13.35
C TYR A 37 4.38 -2.81 14.16
N LEU A 38 3.83 -4.00 13.96
CA LEU A 38 2.53 -4.36 14.52
C LEU A 38 2.60 -5.14 15.84
N ALA A 39 3.75 -5.73 16.20
CA ALA A 39 3.92 -6.43 17.48
C ALA A 39 4.42 -5.53 18.62
N GLN A 40 4.26 -4.23 18.49
CA GLN A 40 4.63 -3.27 19.54
C GLN A 40 3.65 -3.36 20.73
N PRO A 41 4.11 -3.12 21.98
CA PRO A 41 3.27 -3.25 23.17
C PRO A 41 2.04 -2.34 23.18
N GLU A 42 2.13 -1.18 22.54
CA GLU A 42 1.08 -0.17 22.43
C GLU A 42 0.06 -0.45 21.31
N VAL A 43 0.26 -1.52 20.53
CA VAL A 43 -0.60 -1.87 19.39
C VAL A 43 -1.61 -2.92 19.79
N THR A 44 -2.89 -2.58 19.71
CA THR A 44 -3.98 -3.54 19.89
C THR A 44 -4.29 -4.20 18.54
N LEU A 45 -3.87 -5.46 18.38
CA LEU A 45 -4.12 -6.20 17.15
C LEU A 45 -5.55 -6.71 17.09
N PRO A 46 -6.18 -6.65 15.91
CA PRO A 46 -7.46 -7.30 15.65
C PRO A 46 -7.41 -8.80 15.92
N SER A 47 -8.57 -9.36 16.30
CA SER A 47 -8.71 -10.79 16.60
C SER A 47 -8.21 -11.64 15.42
N GLY A 48 -7.28 -12.54 15.71
CA GLY A 48 -6.68 -13.47 14.73
C GLY A 48 -5.39 -12.96 14.07
N LEU A 49 -5.14 -11.66 13.99
CA LEU A 49 -3.93 -11.14 13.37
C LEU A 49 -2.68 -11.46 14.21
N GLY A 50 -2.78 -11.37 15.53
CA GLY A 50 -1.68 -11.71 16.44
C GLY A 50 -1.23 -13.17 16.38
N LEU A 51 -2.14 -14.11 16.10
CA LEU A 51 -1.80 -15.52 15.86
C LEU A 51 -1.07 -15.69 14.53
N GLY A 52 -1.49 -14.97 13.48
CA GLY A 52 -0.84 -14.99 12.17
C GLY A 52 0.58 -14.43 12.19
N LEU A 53 0.83 -13.38 12.96
CA LEU A 53 2.16 -12.78 13.10
C LEU A 53 3.17 -13.70 13.78
N LYS A 54 2.71 -14.53 14.73
CA LYS A 54 3.56 -15.49 15.47
C LYS A 54 3.74 -16.82 14.75
N ALA A 55 2.98 -17.07 13.70
CA ALA A 55 3.03 -18.31 12.94
C ALA A 55 4.18 -18.27 11.91
N GLY A 56 5.01 -19.29 11.90
CA GLY A 56 6.07 -19.45 10.90
C GLY A 56 5.65 -20.28 9.67
N GLY A 57 6.52 -20.36 8.67
CA GLY A 57 6.37 -21.26 7.54
C GLY A 57 5.23 -20.91 6.57
N ILE A 58 4.33 -21.85 6.30
CA ILE A 58 3.22 -21.70 5.33
C ILE A 58 2.27 -20.56 5.74
N ALA A 59 2.02 -20.40 7.03
CA ALA A 59 1.17 -19.33 7.55
C ALA A 59 1.80 -17.94 7.31
N GLN A 60 3.10 -17.81 7.42
CA GLN A 60 3.86 -16.61 7.09
C GLN A 60 3.67 -16.21 5.62
N SER A 61 3.89 -17.15 4.69
CA SER A 61 3.74 -16.89 3.25
C SER A 61 2.30 -16.48 2.89
N THR A 62 1.31 -17.15 3.47
CA THR A 62 -0.11 -16.83 3.24
C THR A 62 -0.46 -15.45 3.78
N MET A 63 0.01 -15.11 4.97
CA MET A 63 -0.21 -13.80 5.59
C MET A 63 0.42 -12.69 4.76
N THR A 64 1.68 -12.84 4.35
CA THR A 64 2.38 -11.88 3.50
C THR A 64 1.61 -11.63 2.20
N LYS A 65 1.18 -12.69 1.50
CA LYS A 65 0.37 -12.57 0.28
C LYS A 65 -0.94 -11.84 0.52
N THR A 66 -1.61 -12.12 1.64
CA THR A 66 -2.87 -11.47 1.99
C THR A 66 -2.66 -9.98 2.23
N VAL A 67 -1.67 -9.61 3.04
CA VAL A 67 -1.34 -8.20 3.33
C VAL A 67 -0.96 -7.47 2.05
N THR A 68 -0.04 -8.03 1.26
CA THR A 68 0.37 -7.46 -0.04
C THR A 68 -0.83 -7.23 -0.95
N SER A 69 -1.72 -8.23 -1.08
CA SER A 69 -2.93 -8.12 -1.89
C SER A 69 -3.86 -7.01 -1.39
N GLN A 70 -4.03 -6.86 -0.08
CA GLN A 70 -4.89 -5.80 0.48
C GLN A 70 -4.30 -4.41 0.27
N ILE A 71 -2.98 -4.24 0.48
CA ILE A 71 -2.30 -2.97 0.20
C ILE A 71 -2.42 -2.60 -1.27
N THR A 72 -2.15 -3.55 -2.18
CA THR A 72 -2.29 -3.34 -3.62
C THR A 72 -3.73 -2.96 -4.01
N LYS A 73 -4.73 -3.62 -3.43
CA LYS A 73 -6.15 -3.26 -3.68
C LYS A 73 -6.50 -1.87 -3.16
N MET A 74 -5.91 -1.46 -2.05
CA MET A 74 -6.10 -0.11 -1.53
C MET A 74 -5.45 0.93 -2.44
N ALA A 75 -4.22 0.70 -2.86
CA ALA A 75 -3.49 1.58 -3.78
C ALA A 75 -4.25 1.78 -5.09
N LYS A 76 -4.82 0.73 -5.66
CA LYS A 76 -5.65 0.80 -6.88
C LYS A 76 -6.89 1.68 -6.79
N ARG A 77 -7.31 2.11 -5.60
CA ARG A 77 -8.41 3.09 -5.45
C ARG A 77 -7.95 4.53 -5.67
N PHE A 78 -6.65 4.77 -5.64
CA PHE A 78 -6.04 6.09 -5.78
C PHE A 78 -5.17 6.19 -7.02
N ILE A 79 -4.75 5.05 -7.57
CA ILE A 79 -3.84 4.95 -8.72
C ILE A 79 -4.62 4.35 -9.89
N ALA A 80 -4.92 5.18 -10.88
CA ALA A 80 -5.65 4.76 -12.08
C ALA A 80 -4.82 3.79 -12.95
N GLY A 81 -3.50 3.96 -12.98
CA GLY A 81 -2.58 3.11 -13.75
C GLY A 81 -1.12 3.40 -13.41
N THR A 82 -0.23 2.58 -13.93
CA THR A 82 1.23 2.74 -13.78
C THR A 82 1.83 3.60 -14.91
N ASP A 83 1.05 3.85 -15.95
CA ASP A 83 1.36 4.66 -17.11
C ASP A 83 0.06 5.21 -17.73
N ALA A 84 0.18 6.14 -18.67
CA ALA A 84 -0.97 6.82 -19.27
C ALA A 84 -1.93 5.84 -19.97
N LEU A 85 -1.41 4.81 -20.66
CA LEU A 85 -2.24 3.86 -21.40
C LEU A 85 -3.01 2.93 -20.46
N SER A 86 -2.36 2.46 -19.40
CA SER A 86 -3.00 1.58 -18.41
C SER A 86 -4.03 2.33 -17.54
N ALA A 87 -3.95 3.66 -17.43
CA ALA A 87 -4.90 4.48 -16.71
C ALA A 87 -6.20 4.75 -17.49
N LEU A 88 -6.16 4.73 -18.83
CA LEU A 88 -7.29 5.13 -19.67
C LEU A 88 -8.61 4.39 -19.35
N PRO A 89 -8.65 3.06 -19.18
CA PRO A 89 -9.92 2.38 -18.89
C PRO A 89 -10.60 2.84 -17.61
N GLU A 90 -9.81 3.12 -16.57
CA GLU A 90 -10.31 3.62 -15.28
C GLU A 90 -10.83 5.05 -15.42
N LEU A 91 -10.08 5.90 -16.13
CA LEU A 91 -10.48 7.28 -16.40
C LEU A 91 -11.75 7.36 -17.23
N GLU A 92 -11.89 6.50 -18.26
CA GLU A 92 -13.10 6.38 -19.06
C GLU A 92 -14.30 5.93 -18.22
N SER A 93 -14.09 5.00 -17.28
CA SER A 93 -15.15 4.56 -16.37
C SER A 93 -15.66 5.72 -15.53
N ILE A 94 -14.76 6.47 -14.90
CA ILE A 94 -15.08 7.64 -14.07
C ILE A 94 -15.83 8.71 -14.90
N TRP A 95 -15.35 8.97 -16.10
CA TRP A 95 -15.97 9.92 -17.02
C TRP A 95 -17.40 9.50 -17.41
N ASN A 96 -17.61 8.22 -17.68
CA ASN A 96 -18.93 7.68 -18.04
C ASN A 96 -19.93 7.74 -16.87
N GLU A 97 -19.45 7.80 -15.63
CA GLU A 97 -20.25 8.06 -14.44
C GLU A 97 -20.63 9.54 -14.27
N GLY A 98 -20.15 10.42 -15.16
CA GLY A 98 -20.38 11.86 -15.12
C GLY A 98 -19.51 12.59 -14.10
N VAL A 99 -18.42 11.99 -13.64
CA VAL A 99 -17.49 12.56 -12.67
C VAL A 99 -16.29 13.19 -13.39
N ALA A 100 -16.07 14.48 -13.17
CA ALA A 100 -14.85 15.14 -13.63
C ALA A 100 -13.69 14.79 -12.69
N PHE A 101 -12.49 14.64 -13.25
CA PHE A 101 -11.29 14.26 -12.49
C PHE A 101 -10.07 15.10 -12.91
N SER A 102 -9.10 15.17 -12.02
CA SER A 102 -7.73 15.60 -12.32
C SER A 102 -6.82 14.37 -12.20
N VAL A 103 -5.85 14.25 -13.10
CA VAL A 103 -4.83 13.19 -13.06
C VAL A 103 -3.52 13.83 -12.63
N ASP A 104 -2.88 13.22 -11.65
CA ASP A 104 -1.58 13.63 -11.15
C ASP A 104 -0.57 12.50 -11.35
N LEU A 105 0.64 12.87 -11.76
CA LEU A 105 1.75 11.93 -11.92
C LEU A 105 2.49 11.80 -10.60
N LEU A 106 2.50 10.60 -10.03
CA LEU A 106 3.19 10.33 -8.78
C LEU A 106 4.66 9.95 -9.02
N GLY A 107 5.52 10.29 -8.06
CA GLY A 107 6.94 9.95 -8.11
C GLY A 107 7.82 11.00 -8.78
N GLU A 108 7.37 12.25 -8.84
CA GLU A 108 8.06 13.39 -9.45
C GLU A 108 9.24 13.94 -8.62
N ALA A 109 10.03 13.10 -7.99
CA ALA A 109 11.28 13.53 -7.38
C ALA A 109 12.29 13.93 -8.46
N CYS A 110 11.97 15.00 -9.20
CA CYS A 110 12.84 15.58 -10.22
C CYS A 110 13.94 16.43 -9.56
N VAL A 111 15.18 15.97 -9.67
CA VAL A 111 16.35 16.68 -9.14
C VAL A 111 17.19 17.31 -10.24
N SER A 112 16.79 17.20 -11.51
CA SER A 112 17.49 17.75 -12.67
C SER A 112 16.54 18.17 -13.79
N ASP A 113 16.99 19.10 -14.63
CA ASP A 113 16.26 19.53 -15.85
C ASP A 113 16.09 18.38 -16.85
N PHE A 114 17.02 17.43 -16.85
CA PHE A 114 16.96 16.24 -17.69
C PHE A 114 15.78 15.33 -17.27
N GLU A 115 15.66 15.01 -15.99
CA GLU A 115 14.54 14.23 -15.46
C GLU A 115 13.21 14.94 -15.70
N ALA A 116 13.15 16.27 -15.47
CA ALA A 116 11.95 17.05 -15.76
C ALA A 116 11.55 17.02 -17.26
N ALA A 117 12.51 16.91 -18.16
CA ALA A 117 12.23 16.76 -19.58
C ALA A 117 11.68 15.36 -19.93
N GLU A 118 12.17 14.31 -19.28
CA GLU A 118 11.65 12.94 -19.44
C GLU A 118 10.21 12.81 -18.95
N TYR A 119 9.86 13.44 -17.83
CA TYR A 119 8.49 13.43 -17.31
C TYR A 119 7.46 14.11 -18.22
N ARG A 120 7.88 14.94 -19.16
CA ARG A 120 6.99 15.63 -20.12
C ARG A 120 6.73 14.87 -21.42
N GLN A 121 7.36 13.71 -21.62
CA GLN A 121 7.16 12.88 -22.80
C GLN A 121 6.09 11.84 -22.59
#